data_ae58dc8964921892cce5b53a3105e593
#
_entry.id   ae58dc8964921892cce5b53a3105e593
#
_cell.length_a   1.000
_cell.length_b   1.000
_cell.length_c   1.000
_cell.angle_alpha   90.00
_cell.angle_beta   90.00
_cell.angle_gamma   90.00
#
_symmetry.space_group_name_H-M   'P 1'
#
loop_
_entity.id
_entity.type
_entity.pdbx_description
1 polymer ?
#
loop_
_entity_poly.entity_id
_entity_poly.type
_entity_poly.pdbx_seq_one_letter_code
_entity_poly.pdbx_strand_id
1 'polypeptide(L)'
;MLFDFMRRWAPVPIRLIVGYGFFAHGLAKIEKGPEHFVAIVQAIGVPLATPMAWLTILVELVCGVLMIVGALVPLITVPMLTVVTVALFTVHIQFGFTSIKLMAVTTAGPQFGPPGMETDLLYIACMATLVLGGPGPWAADNWLSRKLELRSRTYSEVRRSQRMRKIG
;
A
#
# COMPACT_ATOMS: atom_id res chain seq x y z
N MET A 1 9.76 26.44 10.82
CA MET A 1 9.19 26.74 9.48
C MET A 1 9.69 25.78 8.39
N LEU A 2 11.01 25.73 8.02
CA LEU A 2 11.51 24.76 7.00
C LEU A 2 11.34 23.30 7.45
N PHE A 3 11.68 23.00 8.70
CA PHE A 3 11.58 21.65 9.27
C PHE A 3 10.13 21.13 9.32
N ASP A 4 9.18 22.00 9.68
CA ASP A 4 7.75 21.65 9.69
C ASP A 4 7.21 21.41 8.29
N PHE A 5 7.67 22.19 7.32
CA PHE A 5 7.37 21.96 5.91
C PHE A 5 7.88 20.60 5.45
N MET A 6 9.15 20.28 5.68
CA MET A 6 9.76 19.00 5.30
C MET A 6 9.04 17.81 5.95
N ARG A 7 8.77 17.89 7.25
CA ARG A 7 8.03 16.87 8.00
C ARG A 7 6.64 16.61 7.42
N ARG A 8 5.95 17.66 7.00
CA ARG A 8 4.62 17.56 6.40
C ARG A 8 4.66 16.85 5.04
N TRP A 9 5.75 17.04 4.26
CA TRP A 9 5.88 16.50 2.91
C TRP A 9 6.55 15.13 2.86
N ALA A 10 7.21 14.69 3.93
CA ALA A 10 7.92 13.41 4.00
C ALA A 10 7.07 12.19 3.62
N PRO A 11 5.76 12.10 3.94
CA PRO A 11 4.95 10.96 3.52
C PRO A 11 4.68 10.85 2.02
N VAL A 12 4.80 11.96 1.27
CA VAL A 12 4.44 11.98 -0.16
C VAL A 12 5.33 11.04 -1.00
N PRO A 13 6.67 11.15 -0.98
CA PRO A 13 7.52 10.23 -1.74
C PRO A 13 7.36 8.77 -1.30
N ILE A 14 7.16 8.51 0.00
CA ILE A 14 6.91 7.16 0.52
C ILE A 14 5.62 6.59 -0.08
N ARG A 15 4.54 7.36 -0.06
CA ARG A 15 3.25 6.96 -0.62
C ARG A 15 3.33 6.66 -2.12
N LEU A 16 4.03 7.52 -2.86
CA LEU A 16 4.17 7.37 -4.30
C LEU A 16 4.96 6.10 -4.65
N ILE A 17 6.09 5.83 -3.98
CA ILE A 17 6.90 4.64 -4.29
C ILE A 17 6.21 3.35 -3.85
N VAL A 18 5.57 3.33 -2.68
CA VAL A 18 4.81 2.17 -2.21
C VAL A 18 3.64 1.87 -3.16
N GLY A 19 2.84 2.88 -3.49
CA GLY A 19 1.69 2.72 -4.38
C GLY A 19 2.08 2.30 -5.79
N TYR A 20 3.12 2.93 -6.35
CA TYR A 20 3.64 2.56 -7.67
C TYR A 20 4.19 1.14 -7.68
N GLY A 21 4.95 0.73 -6.65
CA GLY A 21 5.50 -0.61 -6.56
C GLY A 21 4.41 -1.68 -6.54
N PHE A 22 3.37 -1.52 -5.72
CA PHE A 22 2.22 -2.43 -5.72
C PHE A 22 1.52 -2.47 -7.08
N PHE A 23 1.22 -1.32 -7.66
CA PHE A 23 0.59 -1.23 -8.97
C PHE A 23 1.42 -1.95 -10.05
N ALA A 24 2.73 -1.72 -10.09
CA ALA A 24 3.64 -2.36 -11.04
C ALA A 24 3.70 -3.89 -10.86
N HIS A 25 3.68 -4.38 -9.61
CA HIS A 25 3.63 -5.82 -9.33
C HIS A 25 2.32 -6.45 -9.78
N GLY A 26 1.18 -5.79 -9.56
CA GLY A 26 -0.12 -6.24 -10.06
C GLY A 26 -0.17 -6.25 -11.59
N LEU A 27 0.32 -5.20 -12.22
CA LEU A 27 0.37 -5.09 -13.68
C LEU A 27 1.25 -6.19 -14.31
N ALA A 28 2.43 -6.43 -13.74
CA ALA A 28 3.33 -7.48 -14.21
C ALA A 28 2.71 -8.88 -14.16
N LYS A 29 1.82 -9.16 -13.19
CA LYS A 29 1.08 -10.42 -13.11
C LYS A 29 0.03 -10.56 -14.22
N ILE A 30 -0.61 -9.45 -14.58
CA ILE A 30 -1.55 -9.41 -15.73
C ILE A 30 -0.79 -9.62 -17.04
N GLU A 31 0.32 -8.89 -17.25
CA GLU A 31 1.10 -8.93 -18.49
C GLU A 31 1.75 -10.30 -18.74
N LYS A 32 2.21 -10.97 -17.67
CA LYS A 32 2.81 -12.31 -17.75
C LYS A 32 1.79 -13.45 -17.88
N GLY A 33 0.50 -13.13 -17.74
CA GLY A 33 -0.59 -14.09 -17.67
C GLY A 33 -0.93 -14.46 -16.22
N PRO A 34 -2.17 -14.19 -15.76
CA PRO A 34 -2.61 -14.48 -14.39
C PRO A 34 -2.47 -15.95 -14.01
N GLU A 35 -2.57 -16.86 -14.98
CA GLU A 35 -2.42 -18.31 -14.80
C GLU A 35 -1.03 -18.70 -14.27
N HIS A 36 0.03 -18.00 -14.67
CA HIS A 36 1.37 -18.21 -14.12
C HIS A 36 1.43 -17.87 -12.62
N PHE A 37 0.75 -16.77 -12.23
CA PHE A 37 0.69 -16.41 -10.82
C PHE A 37 -0.20 -17.36 -10.02
N VAL A 38 -1.31 -17.87 -10.59
CA VAL A 38 -2.12 -18.95 -9.98
C VAL A 38 -1.26 -20.18 -9.70
N ALA A 39 -0.42 -20.59 -10.65
CA ALA A 39 0.49 -21.72 -10.46
C ALA A 39 1.49 -21.50 -9.31
N ILE A 40 2.01 -20.27 -9.15
CA ILE A 40 2.89 -19.92 -8.02
C ILE A 40 2.12 -20.00 -6.69
N VAL A 41 0.91 -19.44 -6.62
CA VAL A 41 0.06 -19.46 -5.43
C VAL A 41 -0.30 -20.90 -5.03
N GLN A 42 -0.54 -21.75 -6.00
CA GLN A 42 -0.78 -23.19 -5.78
C GLN A 42 0.48 -23.91 -5.27
N ALA A 43 1.64 -23.62 -5.86
CA ALA A 43 2.92 -24.24 -5.49
C ALA A 43 3.35 -23.90 -4.03
N ILE A 44 3.02 -22.71 -3.53
CA ILE A 44 3.28 -22.33 -2.13
C ILE A 44 2.22 -22.83 -1.15
N GLY A 45 1.25 -23.63 -1.61
CA GLY A 45 0.27 -24.29 -0.76
C GLY A 45 -0.90 -23.42 -0.28
N VAL A 46 -1.14 -22.26 -0.90
CA VAL A 46 -2.29 -21.42 -0.53
C VAL A 46 -3.59 -22.06 -1.00
N PRO A 47 -4.58 -22.27 -0.11
CA PRO A 47 -5.87 -22.82 -0.49
C PRO A 47 -6.61 -21.91 -1.44
N LEU A 48 -7.45 -22.46 -2.32
CA LEU A 48 -8.22 -21.69 -3.30
C LEU A 48 -7.31 -20.80 -4.17
N ALA A 49 -6.24 -21.38 -4.74
CA ALA A 49 -5.17 -20.65 -5.42
C ALA A 49 -5.68 -19.65 -6.48
N THR A 50 -6.66 -20.06 -7.31
CA THR A 50 -7.21 -19.18 -8.36
C THR A 50 -7.88 -17.92 -7.78
N PRO A 51 -8.87 -17.99 -6.88
CA PRO A 51 -9.46 -16.78 -6.29
C PRO A 51 -8.45 -15.97 -5.47
N MET A 52 -7.50 -16.61 -4.76
CA MET A 52 -6.48 -15.89 -3.99
C MET A 52 -5.50 -15.14 -4.89
N ALA A 53 -5.11 -15.71 -6.02
CA ALA A 53 -4.27 -15.04 -7.01
C ALA A 53 -4.97 -13.79 -7.59
N TRP A 54 -6.22 -13.92 -8.01
CA TRP A 54 -6.99 -12.79 -8.51
C TRP A 54 -7.24 -11.71 -7.44
N LEU A 55 -7.54 -12.11 -6.21
CA LEU A 55 -7.66 -11.18 -5.09
C LEU A 55 -6.36 -10.41 -4.85
N THR A 56 -5.21 -11.08 -4.89
CA THR A 56 -3.89 -10.46 -4.76
C THR A 56 -3.64 -9.44 -5.88
N ILE A 57 -3.90 -9.81 -7.13
CA ILE A 57 -3.77 -8.91 -8.29
C ILE A 57 -4.66 -7.68 -8.11
N LEU A 58 -5.91 -7.88 -7.70
CA LEU A 58 -6.85 -6.79 -7.45
C LEU A 58 -6.38 -5.85 -6.33
N VAL A 59 -5.92 -6.42 -5.22
CA VAL A 59 -5.34 -5.64 -4.10
C VAL A 59 -4.15 -4.82 -4.60
N GLU A 60 -3.23 -5.42 -5.34
CA GLU A 60 -2.04 -4.73 -5.82
C GLU A 60 -2.39 -3.58 -6.77
N LEU A 61 -3.29 -3.79 -7.72
CA LEU A 61 -3.69 -2.76 -8.68
C LEU A 61 -4.51 -1.65 -8.00
N VAL A 62 -5.58 -2.02 -7.31
CA VAL A 62 -6.53 -1.03 -6.74
C VAL A 62 -5.89 -0.30 -5.55
N CYS A 63 -5.33 -1.04 -4.58
CA CYS A 63 -4.71 -0.40 -3.42
C CYS A 63 -3.44 0.37 -3.81
N GLY A 64 -2.71 -0.07 -4.84
CA GLY A 64 -1.59 0.69 -5.41
C GLY A 64 -2.01 2.08 -5.89
N VAL A 65 -3.07 2.15 -6.71
CA VAL A 65 -3.63 3.44 -7.16
C VAL A 65 -4.16 4.28 -6.00
N LEU A 66 -4.94 3.69 -5.09
CA LEU A 66 -5.47 4.38 -3.93
C LEU A 66 -4.35 4.92 -3.02
N MET A 67 -3.25 4.19 -2.87
CA MET A 67 -2.07 4.62 -2.13
C MET A 67 -1.41 5.83 -2.80
N ILE A 68 -1.25 5.83 -4.12
CA ILE A 68 -0.69 6.97 -4.89
C ILE A 68 -1.52 8.23 -4.64
N VAL A 69 -2.84 8.16 -4.76
CA VAL A 69 -3.72 9.32 -4.55
C VAL A 69 -3.95 9.65 -3.06
N GLY A 70 -3.54 8.77 -2.15
CA GLY A 70 -3.70 8.92 -0.70
C GLY A 70 -5.15 8.84 -0.25
N ALA A 71 -5.87 7.87 -0.79
CA ALA A 71 -7.26 7.59 -0.44
C ALA A 71 -7.36 6.35 0.45
N LEU A 72 -8.07 6.45 1.57
CA LEU A 72 -8.31 5.37 2.52
C LEU A 72 -7.02 4.68 3.02
N VAL A 73 -5.93 5.46 3.18
CA VAL A 73 -4.59 4.93 3.44
C VAL A 73 -4.55 3.92 4.59
N PRO A 74 -5.12 4.16 5.79
CA PRO A 74 -5.11 3.15 6.85
C PRO A 74 -5.87 1.87 6.48
N LEU A 75 -6.97 1.98 5.73
CA LEU A 75 -7.82 0.85 5.37
C LEU A 75 -7.15 -0.04 4.32
N ILE A 76 -6.62 0.55 3.25
CA ILE A 76 -5.96 -0.19 2.16
C ILE A 76 -4.61 -0.79 2.59
N THR A 77 -3.96 -0.22 3.60
CA THR A 77 -2.72 -0.76 4.16
C THR A 77 -2.92 -2.17 4.73
N VAL A 78 -4.10 -2.51 5.25
CA VAL A 78 -4.36 -3.84 5.81
C VAL A 78 -4.21 -4.96 4.75
N PRO A 79 -4.95 -4.95 3.62
CA PRO A 79 -4.76 -5.97 2.59
C PRO A 79 -3.37 -5.91 1.94
N MET A 80 -2.76 -4.72 1.79
CA MET A 80 -1.39 -4.59 1.28
C MET A 80 -0.37 -5.26 2.20
N LEU A 81 -0.46 -5.04 3.52
CA LEU A 81 0.39 -5.71 4.51
C LEU A 81 0.19 -7.23 4.48
N THR A 82 -1.05 -7.70 4.31
CA THR A 82 -1.33 -9.13 4.20
C THR A 82 -0.60 -9.73 3.01
N VAL A 83 -0.69 -9.11 1.83
CA VAL A 83 0.00 -9.58 0.61
C VAL A 83 1.51 -9.64 0.80
N VAL A 84 2.13 -8.56 1.32
CA VAL A 84 3.59 -8.51 1.56
C VAL A 84 4.02 -9.53 2.61
N THR A 85 3.25 -9.68 3.71
CA THR A 85 3.57 -10.62 4.77
C THR A 85 3.51 -12.07 4.27
N VAL A 86 2.49 -12.42 3.48
CA VAL A 86 2.42 -13.74 2.84
C VAL A 86 3.62 -13.95 1.92
N ALA A 87 3.95 -13.00 1.04
CA ALA A 87 5.11 -13.10 0.15
C ALA A 87 6.42 -13.26 0.94
N LEU A 88 6.60 -12.49 2.00
CA LEU A 88 7.77 -12.57 2.88
C LEU A 88 7.98 -13.99 3.43
N PHE A 89 6.94 -14.59 4.02
CA PHE A 89 7.06 -15.89 4.69
C PHE A 89 7.01 -17.09 3.75
N THR A 90 6.35 -16.98 2.59
CA THR A 90 6.19 -18.11 1.67
C THR A 90 7.20 -18.12 0.52
N VAL A 91 7.71 -16.95 0.13
CA VAL A 91 8.58 -16.80 -1.05
C VAL A 91 9.97 -16.31 -0.66
N HIS A 92 10.09 -15.16 0.03
CA HIS A 92 11.35 -14.45 0.12
C HIS A 92 12.24 -14.88 1.28
N ILE A 93 11.67 -15.37 2.40
CA ILE A 93 12.42 -15.74 3.60
C ILE A 93 13.50 -16.80 3.34
N GLN A 94 13.23 -17.76 2.44
CA GLN A 94 14.16 -18.81 2.07
C GLN A 94 15.41 -18.29 1.34
N PHE A 95 15.33 -17.09 0.76
CA PHE A 95 16.44 -16.44 0.07
C PHE A 95 17.25 -15.51 0.99
N GLY A 96 16.92 -15.45 2.29
CA GLY A 96 17.61 -14.63 3.30
C GLY A 96 17.27 -13.15 3.20
N PHE A 97 18.11 -12.29 3.77
CA PHE A 97 17.80 -10.87 3.93
C PHE A 97 17.95 -10.09 2.61
N THR A 98 19.12 -10.19 1.94
CA THR A 98 19.51 -9.30 0.85
C THR A 98 18.67 -9.48 -0.41
N SER A 99 18.09 -8.39 -0.93
CA SER A 99 17.33 -8.40 -2.18
C SER A 99 18.18 -8.35 -3.43
N ILE A 100 19.42 -7.86 -3.34
CA ILE A 100 20.37 -7.78 -4.46
C ILE A 100 21.50 -8.80 -4.23
N LYS A 101 21.44 -9.92 -4.95
CA LYS A 101 22.43 -11.01 -4.86
C LYS A 101 23.11 -11.23 -6.19
N LEU A 102 24.36 -10.82 -6.30
CA LEU A 102 25.18 -11.17 -7.45
C LEU A 102 25.52 -12.67 -7.39
N MET A 103 25.04 -13.44 -8.36
CA MET A 103 25.29 -14.89 -8.47
C MET A 103 26.48 -15.19 -9.37
N ALA A 104 26.58 -14.51 -10.51
CA ALA A 104 27.68 -14.68 -11.46
C ALA A 104 27.90 -13.41 -12.29
N VAL A 105 29.12 -13.26 -12.80
CA VAL A 105 29.43 -12.28 -13.84
C VAL A 105 29.76 -13.06 -15.11
N THR A 106 28.96 -12.87 -16.16
CA THR A 106 29.11 -13.54 -17.45
C THR A 106 29.47 -12.55 -18.52
N THR A 107 29.80 -13.02 -19.71
CA THR A 107 30.05 -12.17 -20.89
C THR A 107 28.82 -11.35 -21.30
N ALA A 108 27.61 -11.80 -20.91
CA ALA A 108 26.35 -11.08 -21.12
C ALA A 108 26.03 -10.07 -19.99
N GLY A 109 26.88 -9.98 -18.95
CA GLY A 109 26.71 -9.09 -17.80
C GLY A 109 26.50 -9.80 -16.47
N PRO A 110 26.26 -9.03 -15.39
CA PRO A 110 26.01 -9.58 -14.06
C PRO A 110 24.63 -10.27 -13.99
N GLN A 111 24.60 -11.44 -13.37
CA GLN A 111 23.38 -12.21 -13.11
C GLN A 111 23.04 -12.15 -11.62
N PHE A 112 21.79 -11.79 -11.30
CA PHE A 112 21.31 -11.69 -9.94
C PHE A 112 20.38 -12.85 -9.62
N GLY A 113 20.44 -13.29 -8.38
CA GLY A 113 19.54 -14.32 -7.83
C GLY A 113 18.17 -13.78 -7.41
N PRO A 114 17.30 -14.64 -6.92
CA PRO A 114 15.99 -14.23 -6.41
C PRO A 114 16.15 -13.29 -5.22
N PRO A 115 15.25 -12.27 -5.09
CA PRO A 115 15.31 -11.30 -4.01
C PRO A 115 15.01 -11.96 -2.65
N GLY A 116 15.70 -11.48 -1.61
CA GLY A 116 15.40 -11.81 -0.22
C GLY A 116 14.33 -10.87 0.38
N MET A 117 14.11 -10.99 1.69
CA MET A 117 13.04 -10.29 2.41
C MET A 117 13.25 -8.79 2.67
N GLU A 118 14.41 -8.23 2.31
CA GLU A 118 14.74 -6.81 2.56
C GLU A 118 13.67 -5.86 2.01
N THR A 119 13.25 -6.10 0.75
CA THR A 119 12.25 -5.25 0.09
C THR A 119 10.88 -5.34 0.77
N ASP A 120 10.47 -6.53 1.24
CA ASP A 120 9.21 -6.70 1.97
C ASP A 120 9.22 -5.92 3.28
N LEU A 121 10.32 -6.01 4.04
CA LEU A 121 10.49 -5.27 5.29
C LEU A 121 10.49 -3.75 5.07
N LEU A 122 11.10 -3.27 3.98
CA LEU A 122 11.03 -1.86 3.58
C LEU A 122 9.59 -1.43 3.27
N TYR A 123 8.82 -2.23 2.53
CA TYR A 123 7.40 -1.94 2.28
C TYR A 123 6.61 -1.89 3.58
N ILE A 124 6.80 -2.84 4.50
CA ILE A 124 6.14 -2.87 5.82
C ILE A 124 6.47 -1.60 6.61
N ALA A 125 7.75 -1.22 6.69
CA ALA A 125 8.19 -0.01 7.40
C ALA A 125 7.61 1.27 6.77
N CYS A 126 7.60 1.36 5.45
CA CYS A 126 6.99 2.49 4.74
C CYS A 126 5.49 2.60 4.99
N MET A 127 4.76 1.49 4.93
CA MET A 127 3.33 1.46 5.20
C MET A 127 3.02 1.80 6.66
N ALA A 128 3.80 1.29 7.63
CA ALA A 128 3.68 1.67 9.03
C ALA A 128 3.90 3.18 9.23
N THR A 129 4.89 3.76 8.56
CA THR A 129 5.17 5.20 8.60
C THR A 129 3.98 6.01 8.06
N LEU A 130 3.34 5.57 6.98
CA LEU A 130 2.18 6.24 6.40
C LEU A 130 0.94 6.16 7.29
N VAL A 131 0.72 5.03 7.97
CA VAL A 131 -0.39 4.86 8.92
C VAL A 131 -0.19 5.74 10.16
N LEU A 132 1.02 5.75 10.72
CA LEU A 132 1.33 6.51 11.94
C LEU A 132 1.50 8.01 11.70
N GLY A 133 2.12 8.39 10.58
CA GLY A 133 2.41 9.78 10.22
C GLY A 133 1.35 10.47 9.37
N GLY A 134 0.40 9.71 8.86
CA GLY A 134 -0.62 10.16 7.92
C GLY A 134 -0.13 10.22 6.46
N PRO A 135 -1.07 10.40 5.51
CA PRO A 135 -0.79 10.31 4.08
C PRO A 135 -0.09 11.55 3.49
N GLY A 136 0.14 12.59 4.29
CA GLY A 136 0.75 13.85 3.84
C GLY A 136 -0.19 14.76 3.04
N PRO A 137 0.33 15.93 2.55
CA PRO A 137 -0.44 16.87 1.75
C PRO A 137 -0.89 16.25 0.42
N TRP A 138 -1.93 16.83 -0.17
CA TRP A 138 -2.57 16.39 -1.42
C TRP A 138 -3.12 14.95 -1.38
N ALA A 139 -3.34 14.40 -0.19
CA ALA A 139 -4.03 13.15 -0.04
C ALA A 139 -5.56 13.35 -0.15
N ALA A 140 -6.23 12.43 -0.83
CA ALA A 140 -7.68 12.43 -0.93
C ALA A 140 -8.36 12.32 0.45
N ASP A 141 -7.74 11.63 1.40
CA ASP A 141 -8.20 11.52 2.79
C ASP A 141 -8.30 12.89 3.48
N ASN A 142 -7.36 13.81 3.22
CA ASN A 142 -7.39 15.16 3.79
C ASN A 142 -8.55 15.99 3.24
N TRP A 143 -8.90 15.80 1.97
CA TRP A 143 -10.05 16.48 1.36
C TRP A 143 -11.36 15.91 1.90
N LEU A 144 -11.43 14.58 2.06
CA LEU A 144 -12.60 13.88 2.57
C LEU A 144 -12.88 14.25 4.05
N SER A 145 -11.85 14.24 4.89
CA SER A 145 -11.98 14.60 6.31
C SER A 145 -12.43 16.05 6.50
N ARG A 146 -11.86 17.00 5.73
CA ARG A 146 -12.34 18.40 5.75
C ARG A 146 -13.81 18.52 5.38
N LYS A 147 -14.26 17.79 4.36
CA LYS A 147 -15.66 17.82 3.92
C LYS A 147 -16.61 17.23 4.96
N LEU A 148 -16.18 16.18 5.66
CA LEU A 148 -16.95 15.56 6.75
C LEU A 148 -17.02 16.48 7.98
N GLU A 149 -15.93 17.13 8.36
CA GLU A 149 -15.91 18.11 9.46
C GLU A 149 -16.82 19.30 9.21
N LEU A 150 -16.80 19.87 8.00
CA LEU A 150 -17.71 20.96 7.63
C LEU A 150 -19.17 20.52 7.75
N ARG A 151 -19.51 19.33 7.28
CA ARG A 151 -20.86 18.79 7.34
C ARG A 151 -21.33 18.53 8.79
N SER A 152 -20.44 18.05 9.66
CA SER A 152 -20.75 17.81 11.07
C SER A 152 -20.96 19.13 11.85
N ARG A 153 -20.16 20.17 11.56
CA ARG A 153 -20.35 21.51 12.15
C ARG A 153 -21.71 22.10 11.77
N THR A 154 -22.05 22.09 10.48
CA THR A 154 -23.35 22.59 10.00
C THR A 154 -24.52 21.86 10.68
N TYR A 155 -24.43 20.53 10.82
CA TYR A 155 -25.47 19.76 11.49
C TYR A 155 -25.60 20.12 12.98
N SER A 156 -24.49 20.30 13.67
CA SER A 156 -24.47 20.67 15.09
C SER A 156 -25.04 22.08 15.33
N GLU A 157 -24.76 23.03 14.44
CA GLU A 157 -25.30 24.40 14.50
C GLU A 157 -26.82 24.43 14.26
N VAL A 158 -27.31 23.68 13.24
CA VAL A 158 -28.73 23.55 12.97
C VAL A 158 -29.46 22.93 14.17
N ARG A 159 -28.90 21.88 14.75
CA ARG A 159 -29.48 21.22 15.94
C ARG A 159 -29.51 22.14 17.16
N ARG A 160 -28.47 22.96 17.33
CA ARG A 160 -28.39 23.96 18.41
C ARG A 160 -29.42 25.06 18.23
N SER A 161 -29.60 25.60 17.02
CA SER A 161 -30.60 26.65 16.72
C SER A 161 -32.02 26.13 16.90
N GLN A 162 -32.31 24.89 16.50
CA GLN A 162 -33.63 24.27 16.72
C GLN A 162 -33.96 24.05 18.21
N ARG A 163 -32.94 23.73 19.03
CA ARG A 163 -33.08 23.58 20.48
C ARG A 163 -33.40 24.90 21.17
N MET A 164 -32.72 25.98 20.75
CA MET A 164 -32.96 27.32 21.28
C MET A 164 -34.35 27.87 20.95
N ARG A 165 -34.88 27.55 19.74
CA ARG A 165 -36.25 27.93 19.33
C ARG A 165 -37.38 27.19 20.09
N LYS A 166 -37.08 26.06 20.75
CA LYS A 166 -38.06 25.30 21.54
C LYS A 166 -38.12 25.70 23.01
N ILE A 167 -37.17 26.52 23.46
CA ILE A 167 -37.04 26.93 24.89
C ILE A 167 -37.47 28.39 25.10
N GLY A 168 -37.56 29.20 24.03
CA GLY A 168 -38.10 30.55 24.05
C GLY A 168 -39.51 30.57 23.46
#